data_e282eac15d29c634ead8b5758ac27dcc
#
_entry.id   e282eac15d29c634ead8b5758ac27dcc
#
_cell.length_a   1.000
_cell.length_b   1.000
_cell.length_c   1.000
_cell.angle_alpha   90.00
_cell.angle_beta   90.00
_cell.angle_gamma   90.00
#
_symmetry.space_group_name_H-M   'P 1'
#
loop_
_entity.id
_entity.type
_entity.pdbx_description
1 polymer ?
#
loop_
_entity_poly.entity_id
_entity_poly.type
_entity_poly.pdbx_seq_one_letter_code
_entity_poly.pdbx_strand_id
1 'polypeptide(L)'
;MYAREREMYPPVMAWFRRVLKGRFPTAAVETYDTSTVGLNRFLQGQGLHHLFPQYQSYDIFVDVTAVVRLRKSGLLGFVECKRNQISLRDLSQLLGYSRVALPAYSIIVSPAGVTQAVHYLLNTFGRLDVLEYSSGRRLKVATWDPWREEISLPTLIPPGEYR
;
A
#
# COMPACT_ATOMS: atom_id res chain seq x y z
N MET A 1 -18.24 11.51 0.30
CA MET A 1 -16.90 11.93 -0.19
C MET A 1 -16.05 12.39 0.99
N TYR A 2 -14.78 12.05 1.00
CA TYR A 2 -13.89 12.43 2.09
C TYR A 2 -13.49 13.91 2.00
N ALA A 3 -13.60 14.63 3.10
CA ALA A 3 -13.15 16.03 3.18
C ALA A 3 -11.61 16.09 3.33
N ARG A 4 -11.03 15.11 4.01
CA ARG A 4 -9.60 14.99 4.23
C ARG A 4 -9.13 13.58 3.86
N GLU A 5 -7.90 13.47 3.38
CA GLU A 5 -7.27 12.19 3.04
C GLU A 5 -7.27 11.21 4.22
N ARG A 6 -7.01 11.74 5.41
CA ARG A 6 -6.95 10.95 6.64
C ARG A 6 -8.26 10.24 7.01
N GLU A 7 -9.39 10.73 6.53
CA GLU A 7 -10.69 10.09 6.71
C GLU A 7 -10.81 8.77 5.93
N MET A 8 -9.94 8.56 4.94
CA MET A 8 -9.84 7.31 4.20
C MET A 8 -9.19 6.20 5.01
N TYR A 9 -8.33 6.52 5.96
CA TYR A 9 -7.48 5.53 6.62
C TYR A 9 -8.27 4.45 7.36
N PRO A 10 -9.27 4.74 8.21
CA PRO A 10 -10.00 3.69 8.89
C PRO A 10 -10.66 2.66 7.96
N PRO A 11 -11.45 3.05 6.94
CA PRO A 11 -12.04 2.07 6.04
C PRO A 11 -10.99 1.33 5.18
N VAL A 12 -9.92 2.00 4.76
CA VAL A 12 -8.83 1.36 4.03
C VAL A 12 -8.10 0.34 4.91
N MET A 13 -7.82 0.68 6.16
CA MET A 13 -7.22 -0.24 7.14
C MET A 13 -8.08 -1.50 7.33
N ALA A 14 -9.38 -1.32 7.51
CA ALA A 14 -10.31 -2.43 7.69
C ALA A 14 -10.38 -3.33 6.45
N TRP A 15 -10.46 -2.73 5.27
CA TRP A 15 -10.44 -3.44 4.00
C TRP A 15 -9.13 -4.23 3.81
N PHE A 16 -7.99 -3.58 4.02
CA PHE A 16 -6.68 -4.20 3.82
C PHE A 16 -6.46 -5.36 4.79
N ARG A 17 -6.88 -5.19 6.04
CA ARG A 17 -6.84 -6.26 7.02
C ARG A 17 -7.67 -7.47 6.57
N ARG A 18 -8.88 -7.25 6.05
CA ARG A 18 -9.74 -8.34 5.53
C ARG A 18 -9.06 -9.08 4.37
N VAL A 19 -8.50 -8.34 3.42
CA VAL A 19 -7.80 -8.92 2.26
C VAL A 19 -6.63 -9.79 2.71
N LEU A 20 -5.79 -9.27 3.58
CA LEU A 20 -4.62 -10.00 4.06
C LEU A 20 -5.00 -11.16 4.98
N LYS A 21 -6.03 -11.01 5.80
CA LYS A 21 -6.53 -12.10 6.64
C LYS A 21 -7.09 -13.25 5.80
N GLY A 22 -7.74 -12.93 4.68
CA GLY A 22 -8.16 -13.93 3.71
C GLY A 22 -7.00 -14.68 3.06
N ARG A 23 -5.89 -13.97 2.81
CA ARG A 23 -4.69 -14.55 2.21
C ARG A 23 -3.85 -15.35 3.24
N PHE A 24 -3.83 -14.90 4.48
CA PHE A 24 -3.07 -15.49 5.58
C PHE A 24 -3.99 -15.84 6.75
N PRO A 25 -4.90 -16.84 6.60
CA PRO A 25 -5.96 -17.07 7.56
C PRO A 25 -5.47 -17.52 8.94
N THR A 26 -4.29 -18.11 9.02
CA THR A 26 -3.69 -18.58 10.29
C THR A 26 -2.70 -17.61 10.91
N ALA A 27 -2.37 -16.51 10.21
CA ALA A 27 -1.45 -15.51 10.71
C ALA A 27 -2.17 -14.40 11.48
N ALA A 28 -1.46 -13.76 12.40
CA ALA A 28 -1.91 -12.49 12.98
C ALA A 28 -1.67 -11.38 11.96
N VAL A 29 -2.73 -10.65 11.62
CA VAL A 29 -2.68 -9.52 10.68
C VAL A 29 -3.22 -8.28 11.39
N GLU A 30 -2.38 -7.24 11.45
CA GLU A 30 -2.76 -5.93 11.99
C GLU A 30 -2.46 -4.82 11.00
N THR A 31 -3.32 -3.81 10.95
CA THR A 31 -3.13 -2.61 10.15
C THR A 31 -3.04 -1.38 11.04
N TYR A 32 -2.22 -0.41 10.62
CA TYR A 32 -1.88 0.76 11.42
C TYR A 32 -1.82 2.01 10.55
N ASP A 33 -2.22 3.14 11.13
CA ASP A 33 -1.95 4.47 10.59
C ASP A 33 -0.50 4.84 10.94
N THR A 34 0.37 4.84 9.94
CA THR A 34 1.79 5.18 10.07
C THR A 34 2.16 6.49 9.36
N SER A 35 1.15 7.30 9.03
CA SER A 35 1.32 8.52 8.24
C SER A 35 2.15 9.62 8.94
N THR A 36 2.19 9.62 10.27
CA THR A 36 2.84 10.69 11.06
C THR A 36 4.07 10.21 11.84
N VAL A 37 4.49 8.97 11.66
CA VAL A 37 5.64 8.39 12.35
C VAL A 37 6.50 7.61 11.35
N GLY A 38 7.82 7.75 11.44
CA GLY A 38 8.72 6.91 10.66
C GLY A 38 8.46 5.44 10.94
N LEU A 39 8.38 4.63 9.87
CA LEU A 39 8.07 3.20 10.01
C LEU A 39 9.06 2.49 10.94
N ASN A 40 10.34 2.85 10.88
CA ASN A 40 11.38 2.32 11.78
C ASN A 40 11.03 2.54 13.26
N ARG A 41 10.64 3.75 13.62
CA ARG A 41 10.26 4.10 15.00
C ARG A 41 8.97 3.42 15.42
N PHE A 42 8.02 3.34 14.50
CA PHE A 42 6.74 2.66 14.74
C PHE A 42 6.95 1.18 15.05
N LEU A 43 7.72 0.47 14.22
CA LEU A 43 8.00 -0.94 14.43
C LEU A 43 8.72 -1.19 15.75
N GLN A 44 9.68 -0.34 16.09
CA GLN A 44 10.40 -0.44 17.37
C GLN A 44 9.47 -0.19 18.55
N GLY A 45 8.65 0.85 18.48
CA GLY A 45 7.70 1.19 19.53
C GLY A 45 6.64 0.12 19.79
N GLN A 46 6.26 -0.64 18.77
CA GLN A 46 5.32 -1.76 18.85
C GLN A 46 5.98 -3.10 19.20
N GLY A 47 7.31 -3.13 19.35
CA GLY A 47 8.04 -4.37 19.58
C GLY A 47 8.03 -5.32 18.39
N LEU A 48 7.84 -4.78 17.16
CA LEU A 48 7.76 -5.56 15.92
C LEU A 48 9.07 -5.57 15.13
N HIS A 49 10.05 -4.76 15.52
CA HIS A 49 11.31 -4.57 14.79
C HIS A 49 12.11 -5.86 14.61
N HIS A 50 12.00 -6.81 15.54
CA HIS A 50 12.68 -8.11 15.44
C HIS A 50 12.22 -8.96 14.24
N LEU A 51 11.05 -8.66 13.65
CA LEU A 51 10.54 -9.34 12.46
C LEU A 51 11.16 -8.81 11.17
N PHE A 52 11.82 -7.66 11.23
CA PHE A 52 12.33 -6.94 10.06
C PHE A 52 13.79 -6.55 10.27
N PRO A 53 14.75 -7.40 9.84
CA PRO A 53 16.17 -7.19 10.16
C PRO A 53 16.76 -5.86 9.72
N GLN A 54 16.19 -5.26 8.66
CA GLN A 54 16.65 -3.99 8.11
C GLN A 54 15.81 -2.78 8.54
N TYR A 55 14.97 -2.92 9.56
CA TYR A 55 14.00 -1.90 9.97
C TYR A 55 14.63 -0.52 10.23
N GLN A 56 15.88 -0.46 10.63
CA GLN A 56 16.57 0.81 10.90
C GLN A 56 16.64 1.74 9.68
N SER A 57 16.61 1.17 8.47
CA SER A 57 16.60 1.94 7.22
C SER A 57 15.20 2.44 6.82
N TYR A 58 14.14 2.07 7.55
CA TYR A 58 12.76 2.38 7.19
C TYR A 58 12.33 3.77 7.70
N ASP A 59 13.10 4.80 7.35
CA ASP A 59 12.76 6.20 7.60
C ASP A 59 11.77 6.69 6.52
N ILE A 60 10.58 6.10 6.55
CA ILE A 60 9.53 6.33 5.57
C ILE A 60 8.18 6.53 6.27
N PHE A 61 7.28 7.27 5.61
CA PHE A 61 5.98 7.64 6.15
C PHE A 61 4.89 7.16 5.19
N VAL A 62 4.44 5.92 5.37
CA VAL A 62 3.35 5.32 4.61
C VAL A 62 2.04 5.56 5.35
N ASP A 63 0.97 5.87 4.64
CA ASP A 63 -0.32 6.15 5.27
C ASP A 63 -0.85 4.97 6.07
N VAL A 64 -0.91 3.80 5.47
CA VAL A 64 -1.37 2.58 6.12
C VAL A 64 -0.32 1.49 5.95
N THR A 65 0.10 0.93 7.07
CA THR A 65 1.01 -0.22 7.11
C THR A 65 0.29 -1.42 7.71
N ALA A 66 0.38 -2.55 7.04
CA ALA A 66 -0.03 -3.84 7.57
C ALA A 66 1.20 -4.65 7.97
N VAL A 67 1.09 -5.38 9.07
CA VAL A 67 2.08 -6.37 9.50
C VAL A 67 1.40 -7.73 9.56
N VAL A 68 1.93 -8.67 8.80
CA VAL A 68 1.53 -10.07 8.84
C VAL A 68 2.62 -10.83 9.62
N ARG A 69 2.26 -11.37 10.78
CA ARG A 69 3.19 -12.14 11.60
C ARG A 69 3.19 -13.60 11.15
N LEU A 70 4.30 -14.03 10.59
CA LEU A 70 4.57 -15.42 10.29
C LEU A 70 5.32 -16.05 11.47
N ARG A 71 5.58 -17.36 11.39
CA ARG A 71 6.18 -18.12 12.50
C ARG A 71 7.53 -17.54 12.96
N LYS A 72 8.40 -17.14 12.02
CA LYS A 72 9.77 -16.65 12.32
C LYS A 72 10.09 -15.30 11.68
N SER A 73 9.17 -14.72 10.95
CA SER A 73 9.37 -13.50 10.19
C SER A 73 8.09 -12.69 10.10
N GLY A 74 8.13 -11.55 9.44
CA GLY A 74 6.98 -10.72 9.16
C GLY A 74 6.93 -10.31 7.70
N LEU A 75 5.74 -10.01 7.23
CA LEU A 75 5.52 -9.36 5.94
C LEU A 75 4.94 -7.97 6.19
N LEU A 76 5.40 -7.01 5.41
CA LEU A 76 4.81 -5.66 5.36
C LEU A 76 3.85 -5.56 4.19
N GLY A 77 2.78 -4.82 4.41
CA GLY A 77 1.91 -4.34 3.35
C GLY A 77 1.73 -2.84 3.47
N PHE A 78 1.73 -2.14 2.34
CA PHE A 78 1.57 -0.69 2.28
C PHE A 78 0.33 -0.32 1.50
N VAL A 79 -0.43 0.65 2.01
CA VAL A 79 -1.44 1.36 1.22
C VAL A 79 -1.19 2.86 1.38
N GLU A 80 -1.00 3.52 0.26
CA GLU A 80 -0.98 4.98 0.18
C GLU A 80 -2.34 5.46 -0.27
N CYS A 81 -2.91 6.42 0.43
CA CYS A 81 -4.23 6.98 0.16
C CYS A 81 -4.09 8.36 -0.46
N LYS A 82 -4.83 8.61 -1.53
CA LYS A 82 -4.93 9.93 -2.14
C LYS A 82 -6.40 10.33 -2.26
N ARG A 83 -6.72 11.53 -1.83
CA ARG A 83 -8.07 12.09 -2.04
C ARG A 83 -8.25 12.54 -3.48
N ASN A 84 -7.22 13.16 -4.04
CA ASN A 84 -7.17 13.62 -5.42
C ASN A 84 -6.66 12.53 -6.35
N GLN A 85 -6.66 12.79 -7.66
CA GLN A 85 -6.11 11.85 -8.64
C GLN A 85 -4.66 11.51 -8.33
N ILE A 86 -4.33 10.23 -8.48
CA ILE A 86 -2.96 9.72 -8.31
C ILE A 86 -2.09 10.24 -9.45
N SER A 87 -1.01 10.93 -9.09
CA SER A 87 -0.04 11.49 -10.02
C SER A 87 1.21 10.63 -10.16
N LEU A 88 2.07 10.95 -11.14
CA LEU A 88 3.39 10.33 -11.27
C LEU A 88 4.26 10.55 -10.03
N ARG A 89 4.14 11.71 -9.40
CA ARG A 89 4.85 12.01 -8.16
C ARG A 89 4.44 11.08 -7.02
N ASP A 90 3.15 10.81 -6.90
CA ASP A 90 2.63 9.89 -5.88
C ASP A 90 3.16 8.47 -6.10
N LEU A 91 3.17 8.01 -7.34
CA LEU A 91 3.75 6.71 -7.68
C LEU A 91 5.23 6.64 -7.35
N SER A 92 5.99 7.68 -7.69
CA SER A 92 7.44 7.76 -7.44
C SER A 92 7.76 7.69 -5.94
N GLN A 93 6.95 8.35 -5.12
CA GLN A 93 7.12 8.34 -3.66
C GLN A 93 6.92 6.95 -3.10
N LEU A 94 5.82 6.29 -3.45
CA LEU A 94 5.53 4.93 -2.94
C LEU A 94 6.51 3.90 -3.50
N LEU A 95 6.95 4.06 -4.75
CA LEU A 95 8.02 3.23 -5.33
C LEU A 95 9.31 3.33 -4.51
N GLY A 96 9.72 4.54 -4.15
CA GLY A 96 10.90 4.77 -3.33
C GLY A 96 10.78 4.09 -1.96
N TYR A 97 9.66 4.25 -1.30
CA TYR A 97 9.39 3.59 -0.01
C TYR A 97 9.41 2.07 -0.14
N SER A 98 8.80 1.55 -1.20
CA SER A 98 8.70 0.11 -1.43
C SER A 98 10.05 -0.52 -1.79
N ARG A 99 10.93 0.20 -2.46
CA ARG A 99 12.29 -0.25 -2.74
C ARG A 99 13.14 -0.36 -1.47
N VAL A 100 12.89 0.50 -0.49
CA VAL A 100 13.61 0.48 0.80
C VAL A 100 13.11 -0.66 1.68
N ALA A 101 11.80 -0.77 1.88
CA ALA A 101 11.22 -1.68 2.86
C ALA A 101 10.83 -3.06 2.30
N LEU A 102 10.74 -3.19 0.98
CA LEU A 102 10.38 -4.42 0.27
C LEU A 102 9.09 -5.08 0.79
N PRO A 103 7.97 -4.34 0.86
CA PRO A 103 6.72 -4.93 1.30
C PRO A 103 6.27 -6.04 0.35
N ALA A 104 5.53 -7.02 0.87
CA ALA A 104 4.91 -8.05 0.04
C ALA A 104 3.78 -7.47 -0.82
N TYR A 105 3.12 -6.43 -0.32
CA TYR A 105 2.03 -5.72 -1.00
C TYR A 105 2.26 -4.22 -0.90
N SER A 106 2.11 -3.52 -2.00
CA SER A 106 2.20 -2.06 -2.04
C SER A 106 1.15 -1.53 -3.00
N ILE A 107 0.22 -0.76 -2.48
CA ILE A 107 -0.99 -0.33 -3.19
C ILE A 107 -1.18 1.17 -2.98
N ILE A 108 -1.55 1.86 -4.05
CA ILE A 108 -2.00 3.26 -3.97
C ILE A 108 -3.44 3.35 -4.43
N VAL A 109 -4.27 4.04 -3.67
CA VAL A 109 -5.71 4.15 -3.93
C VAL A 109 -6.19 5.60 -3.91
N SER A 110 -7.15 5.90 -4.74
CA SER A 110 -7.85 7.19 -4.73
C SER A 110 -9.29 7.03 -5.22
N PRO A 111 -10.27 7.69 -4.60
CA PRO A 111 -11.63 7.74 -5.15
C PRO A 111 -11.73 8.53 -6.45
N ALA A 112 -10.74 9.38 -6.74
CA ALA A 112 -10.69 10.21 -7.96
C ALA A 112 -9.94 9.53 -9.12
N GLY A 113 -9.42 8.31 -8.92
CA GLY A 113 -8.66 7.59 -9.94
C GLY A 113 -7.27 8.15 -10.18
N VAL A 114 -6.82 8.14 -11.43
CA VAL A 114 -5.46 8.55 -11.82
C VAL A 114 -5.49 9.77 -12.74
N THR A 115 -4.38 10.51 -12.76
CA THR A 115 -4.21 11.60 -13.72
C THR A 115 -4.13 11.09 -15.15
N GLN A 116 -4.34 11.97 -16.11
CA GLN A 116 -4.23 11.61 -17.52
C GLN A 116 -2.83 11.11 -17.88
N ALA A 117 -1.78 11.70 -17.31
CA ALA A 117 -0.40 11.25 -17.53
C ALA A 117 -0.17 9.83 -17.04
N VAL A 118 -0.68 9.48 -15.87
CA VAL A 118 -0.61 8.11 -15.33
C VAL A 118 -1.40 7.14 -16.20
N HIS A 119 -2.60 7.55 -16.65
CA HIS A 119 -3.43 6.73 -17.53
C HIS A 119 -2.69 6.43 -18.85
N TYR A 120 -2.11 7.43 -19.49
CA TYR A 120 -1.31 7.22 -20.72
C TYR A 120 -0.15 6.27 -20.47
N LEU A 121 0.62 6.50 -19.40
CA LEU A 121 1.79 5.68 -19.09
C LEU A 121 1.43 4.20 -18.89
N LEU A 122 0.43 3.93 -18.05
CA LEU A 122 0.12 2.56 -17.63
C LEU A 122 -0.85 1.85 -18.56
N ASN A 123 -1.88 2.55 -19.05
CA ASN A 123 -2.94 1.94 -19.85
C ASN A 123 -2.68 2.06 -21.36
N THR A 124 -2.38 3.26 -21.85
CA THR A 124 -2.18 3.48 -23.29
C THR A 124 -0.88 2.89 -23.78
N PHE A 125 0.23 3.15 -23.07
CA PHE A 125 1.55 2.68 -23.46
C PHE A 125 1.96 1.37 -22.78
N GLY A 126 1.16 0.88 -21.84
CA GLY A 126 1.38 -0.40 -21.17
C GLY A 126 2.69 -0.51 -20.40
N ARG A 127 3.22 0.61 -19.90
CA ARG A 127 4.49 0.69 -19.18
C ARG A 127 4.36 0.20 -17.73
N LEU A 128 3.93 -1.05 -17.55
CA LEU A 128 3.76 -1.64 -16.22
C LEU A 128 5.10 -1.91 -15.52
N ASP A 129 6.20 -1.92 -16.28
CA ASP A 129 7.56 -2.03 -15.76
C ASP A 129 7.91 -0.93 -14.72
N VAL A 130 7.32 0.27 -14.89
CA VAL A 130 7.56 1.39 -13.97
C VAL A 130 7.03 1.15 -12.56
N LEU A 131 6.13 0.20 -12.39
CA LEU A 131 5.55 -0.16 -11.10
C LEU A 131 6.40 -1.18 -10.32
N GLU A 132 7.42 -1.77 -10.94
CA GLU A 132 8.25 -2.77 -10.29
C GLU A 132 9.20 -2.13 -9.29
N TYR A 133 9.17 -2.58 -8.03
CA TYR A 133 10.06 -2.12 -6.98
C TYR A 133 11.03 -3.20 -6.49
N SER A 134 10.80 -4.46 -6.87
CA SER A 134 11.67 -5.59 -6.64
C SER A 134 11.32 -6.68 -7.65
N SER A 135 12.18 -7.68 -7.81
CA SER A 135 11.93 -8.79 -8.74
C SER A 135 10.58 -9.46 -8.45
N GLY A 136 9.69 -9.43 -9.42
CA GLY A 136 8.34 -10.02 -9.30
C GLY A 136 7.38 -9.25 -8.41
N ARG A 137 7.75 -8.08 -7.89
CA ARG A 137 6.89 -7.25 -7.04
C ARG A 137 6.59 -5.90 -7.69
N ARG A 138 5.33 -5.60 -7.84
CA ARG A 138 4.86 -4.35 -8.47
C ARG A 138 3.88 -3.62 -7.56
N LEU A 139 3.93 -2.30 -7.60
CA LEU A 139 2.86 -1.47 -7.06
C LEU A 139 1.55 -1.82 -7.75
N LYS A 140 0.48 -1.79 -6.98
CA LYS A 140 -0.89 -1.82 -7.49
C LYS A 140 -1.48 -0.42 -7.40
N VAL A 141 -2.22 -0.03 -8.43
CA VAL A 141 -2.92 1.25 -8.52
C VAL A 141 -4.40 0.95 -8.70
N ALA A 142 -5.26 1.55 -7.89
CA ALA A 142 -6.69 1.27 -7.98
C ALA A 142 -7.54 2.48 -7.58
N THR A 143 -8.77 2.52 -8.07
CA THR A 143 -9.79 3.44 -7.60
C THR A 143 -10.45 2.89 -6.34
N TRP A 144 -10.53 3.72 -5.32
CA TRP A 144 -11.23 3.41 -4.08
C TRP A 144 -12.72 3.72 -4.22
N ASP A 145 -13.57 2.77 -3.85
CA ASP A 145 -15.01 2.97 -3.77
C ASP A 145 -15.39 3.32 -2.33
N PRO A 146 -15.72 4.59 -2.03
CA PRO A 146 -16.03 5.00 -0.67
C PRO A 146 -17.38 4.46 -0.14
N TRP A 147 -18.26 4.02 -1.03
CA TRP A 147 -19.56 3.46 -0.64
C TRP A 147 -19.47 2.00 -0.26
N ARG A 148 -18.65 1.25 -0.99
CA ARG A 148 -18.39 -0.17 -0.71
C ARG A 148 -17.24 -0.38 0.27
N GLU A 149 -16.44 0.66 0.50
CA GLU A 149 -15.22 0.60 1.33
C GLU A 149 -14.27 -0.50 0.87
N GLU A 150 -14.02 -0.52 -0.43
CA GLU A 150 -13.10 -1.44 -1.10
C GLU A 150 -12.54 -0.83 -2.37
N ILE A 151 -11.56 -1.46 -2.98
CA ILE A 151 -11.10 -1.04 -4.29
C ILE A 151 -12.05 -1.55 -5.39
N SER A 152 -12.15 -0.78 -6.46
CA SER A 152 -12.81 -1.22 -7.68
C SER A 152 -11.87 -2.13 -8.47
N LEU A 153 -12.12 -3.44 -8.46
CA LEU A 153 -11.27 -4.43 -9.15
C LEU A 153 -11.09 -4.14 -10.65
N PRO A 154 -12.13 -3.68 -11.40
CA PRO A 154 -11.93 -3.33 -12.81
C PRO A 154 -10.91 -2.22 -13.05
N THR A 155 -10.61 -1.39 -12.05
CA THR A 155 -9.63 -0.30 -12.14
C THR A 155 -8.22 -0.70 -11.73
N LEU A 156 -8.04 -1.93 -11.22
CA LEU A 156 -6.74 -2.39 -10.69
C LEU A 156 -5.69 -2.47 -11.80
N ILE A 157 -4.56 -1.82 -11.57
CA ILE A 157 -3.40 -1.80 -12.47
C ILE A 157 -2.17 -2.29 -11.69
N PRO A 158 -1.44 -3.33 -12.10
CA PRO A 158 -1.79 -4.28 -13.15
C PRO A 158 -3.10 -5.02 -12.85
N PRO A 159 -3.87 -5.43 -13.87
CA PRO A 159 -5.12 -6.14 -13.66
C PRO A 159 -4.91 -7.52 -13.02
N GLY A 160 -5.96 -8.04 -12.38
CA GLY A 160 -5.94 -9.33 -11.72
C GLY A 160 -6.26 -9.23 -10.24
N GLU A 161 -5.77 -10.20 -9.46
CA GLU A 161 -5.93 -10.21 -8.01
C GLU A 161 -4.76 -9.50 -7.30
N TYR A 162 -4.93 -9.25 -6.01
CA TYR A 162 -3.88 -8.74 -5.13
C TYR A 162 -2.80 -9.79 -4.88
N ARG A 163 -1.98 -10.04 -5.84
CA ARG A 163 -0.88 -11.00 -5.69
C ARG A 163 0.47 -10.36 -5.95
#